data_c493167be10b58f5ade145e7265a87a1
#
_entry.id   c493167be10b58f5ade145e7265a87a1
#
_cell.length_a   1.000
_cell.length_b   1.000
_cell.length_c   1.000
_cell.angle_alpha   90.00
_cell.angle_beta   90.00
_cell.angle_gamma   90.00
#
_symmetry.space_group_name_H-M   'P 1'
#
loop_
_entity.id
_entity.type
_entity.pdbx_description
1 polymer ?
#
loop_
_entity_poly.entity_id
_entity_poly.type
_entity_poly.pdbx_seq_one_letter_code
_entity_poly.pdbx_strand_id
1 'polypeptide(L)'
;DGTAYQKTKYVGEEYLKFSKLDWTIFRPSLCFGDPRGGGRPEFATQLKKDMLSLPIPSPNFMPGLNPFEAGNFALSPIHISNVAEFFVKSLEMDSAKNKVYHLGGDAFYWKDIVQTMALAYNKKKWMVPAPAIGVKMMASIFERFSWFPITKDQVTMLLENNVCDSTEHFKDFEIEPIPYNE
;
A
#
# COMPACT_ATOMS: atom_id res chain seq x y z
N ASP A 1 5.32 18.95 0.11
CA ASP A 1 4.16 18.84 -0.80
C ASP A 1 3.47 17.51 -0.63
N GLY A 2 2.68 16.95 -0.36
CA GLY A 2 2.01 15.65 -0.20
C GLY A 2 0.49 15.77 -0.34
N THR A 3 -0.18 14.61 -0.44
CA THR A 3 -1.64 14.53 -0.45
C THR A 3 -2.24 14.98 0.89
N ALA A 4 -3.53 15.27 0.93
CA ALA A 4 -4.23 15.63 2.17
C ALA A 4 -4.08 14.52 3.23
N TYR A 5 -4.14 13.26 2.81
CA TYR A 5 -3.91 12.10 3.68
C TYR A 5 -2.50 12.11 4.30
N GLN A 6 -1.46 12.27 3.48
CA GLN A 6 -0.07 12.31 3.95
C GLN A 6 0.17 13.47 4.94
N LYS A 7 -0.38 14.65 4.64
CA LYS A 7 -0.30 15.82 5.53
C LYS A 7 -0.95 15.58 6.89
N THR A 8 -2.14 14.99 6.92
CA THR A 8 -2.82 14.70 8.19
C THR A 8 -2.08 13.64 9.01
N LYS A 9 -1.51 12.62 8.36
CA LYS A 9 -0.68 11.62 9.04
C LYS A 9 0.60 12.24 9.61
N TYR A 10 1.29 13.07 8.83
CA TYR A 10 2.47 13.79 9.28
C TYR A 10 2.20 14.67 10.50
N VAL A 11 1.13 15.47 10.45
CA VAL A 11 0.73 16.31 11.59
C VAL A 11 0.44 15.47 12.83
N GLY A 12 -0.25 14.33 12.69
CA GLY A 12 -0.50 13.41 13.80
C GLY A 12 0.78 12.85 14.41
N GLU A 13 1.77 12.48 13.57
CA GLU A 13 3.08 12.05 14.05
C GLU A 13 3.83 13.15 14.81
N GLU A 14 3.81 14.38 14.32
CA GLU A 14 4.44 15.50 15.01
C GLU A 14 3.80 15.76 16.38
N TYR A 15 2.46 15.75 16.47
CA TYR A 15 1.79 15.84 17.78
C TYR A 15 2.24 14.73 18.74
N LEU A 16 2.37 13.51 18.25
CA LEU A 16 2.81 12.38 19.06
C LEU A 16 4.27 12.56 19.53
N LYS A 17 5.18 13.00 18.66
CA LYS A 17 6.58 13.25 18.99
C LYS A 17 6.77 14.37 20.01
N PHE A 18 5.91 15.39 19.98
CA PHE A 18 5.91 16.48 20.98
C PHE A 18 5.19 16.10 22.27
N SER A 19 4.49 14.96 22.32
CA SER A 19 3.88 14.47 23.56
C SER A 19 4.98 13.99 24.53
N LYS A 20 4.63 13.89 25.81
CA LYS A 20 5.52 13.33 26.85
C LYS A 20 5.36 11.81 26.99
N LEU A 21 4.72 11.16 26.00
CA LEU A 21 4.47 9.73 26.01
C LEU A 21 5.68 8.98 25.44
N ASP A 22 5.87 7.75 25.85
CA ASP A 22 6.72 6.79 25.15
C ASP A 22 5.95 6.35 23.89
N TRP A 23 6.39 6.77 22.72
CA TRP A 23 5.69 6.50 21.47
C TRP A 23 6.51 5.58 20.56
N THR A 24 5.80 4.84 19.71
CA THR A 24 6.36 4.12 18.57
C THR A 24 5.48 4.37 17.36
N ILE A 25 6.08 4.71 16.23
CA ILE A 25 5.37 5.00 14.98
C ILE A 25 5.70 3.91 13.97
N PHE A 26 4.67 3.24 13.45
CA PHE A 26 4.80 2.31 12.35
C PHE A 26 4.23 2.92 11.07
N ARG A 27 5.01 2.86 10.00
CA ARG A 27 4.63 3.30 8.66
C ARG A 27 4.60 2.09 7.73
N PRO A 28 3.52 1.30 7.75
CA PRO A 28 3.42 0.16 6.85
C PRO A 28 3.25 0.63 5.40
N SER A 29 3.88 -0.10 4.49
CA SER A 29 3.67 0.00 3.07
C SER A 29 2.27 -0.55 2.71
N LEU A 30 2.13 -1.22 1.59
CA LEU A 30 0.87 -1.80 1.14
C LEU A 30 0.51 -3.02 2.00
N CYS A 31 -0.53 -2.93 2.83
CA CYS A 31 -0.99 -4.06 3.63
C CYS A 31 -1.84 -5.03 2.81
N PHE A 32 -1.61 -6.34 2.96
CA PHE A 32 -2.42 -7.41 2.39
C PHE A 32 -2.80 -8.45 3.46
N GLY A 33 -3.72 -9.35 3.13
CA GLY A 33 -4.22 -10.40 4.03
C GLY A 33 -5.57 -10.06 4.65
N ASP A 34 -6.24 -11.07 5.22
CA ASP A 34 -7.58 -10.93 5.79
C ASP A 34 -7.54 -10.16 7.13
N PRO A 35 -8.18 -8.99 7.23
CA PRO A 35 -8.24 -8.21 8.48
C PRO A 35 -9.18 -8.81 9.55
N ARG A 36 -9.74 -9.98 9.31
CA ARG A 36 -10.61 -10.73 10.24
C ARG A 36 -11.78 -9.91 10.80
N GLY A 37 -12.54 -9.28 9.91
CA GLY A 37 -13.83 -8.64 10.28
C GLY A 37 -13.76 -7.13 10.48
N GLY A 38 -12.73 -6.47 10.08
CA GLY A 38 -12.58 -5.02 10.23
C GLY A 38 -13.31 -4.18 9.19
N GLY A 39 -14.52 -4.33 8.86
CA GLY A 39 -15.44 -3.42 8.13
C GLY A 39 -14.90 -2.57 6.94
N ARG A 40 -13.59 -2.48 6.75
CA ARG A 40 -12.94 -1.84 5.61
C ARG A 40 -12.33 -2.92 4.72
N PRO A 41 -12.59 -2.91 3.41
CA PRO A 41 -11.93 -3.81 2.50
C PRO A 41 -10.42 -3.54 2.55
N GLU A 42 -9.63 -4.58 2.79
CA GLU A 42 -8.20 -4.53 2.63
C GLU A 42 -7.85 -4.37 1.13
N PHE A 43 -6.60 -4.05 0.85
CA PHE A 43 -6.16 -3.72 -0.51
C PHE A 43 -6.50 -4.81 -1.53
N ALA A 44 -6.30 -6.08 -1.19
CA ALA A 44 -6.56 -7.19 -2.11
C ALA A 44 -8.05 -7.32 -2.46
N THR A 45 -8.94 -7.19 -1.47
CA THR A 45 -10.40 -7.20 -1.69
C THR A 45 -10.84 -5.98 -2.51
N GLN A 46 -10.28 -4.80 -2.24
CA GLN A 46 -10.58 -3.60 -3.00
C GLN A 46 -10.10 -3.73 -4.45
N LEU A 47 -8.87 -4.18 -4.67
CA LEU A 47 -8.32 -4.42 -6.00
C LEU A 47 -9.11 -5.48 -6.78
N LYS A 48 -9.53 -6.55 -6.11
CA LYS A 48 -10.42 -7.56 -6.70
C LYS A 48 -11.73 -6.93 -7.16
N LYS A 49 -12.38 -6.15 -6.30
CA LYS A 49 -13.65 -5.51 -6.60
C LYS A 49 -13.52 -4.49 -7.73
N ASP A 50 -12.53 -3.60 -7.65
CA ASP A 50 -12.45 -2.42 -8.49
C ASP A 50 -11.73 -2.69 -9.81
N MET A 51 -10.83 -3.66 -9.86
CA MET A 51 -10.03 -3.95 -11.04
C MET A 51 -10.26 -5.35 -11.62
N LEU A 52 -10.26 -6.40 -10.78
CA LEU A 52 -10.34 -7.77 -11.28
C LEU A 52 -11.76 -8.24 -11.60
N SER A 53 -12.78 -7.64 -10.98
CA SER A 53 -14.19 -8.03 -11.21
C SER A 53 -14.77 -7.40 -12.47
N LEU A 54 -14.25 -6.28 -12.93
CA LEU A 54 -14.75 -5.59 -14.11
C LEU A 54 -14.31 -6.31 -15.41
N PRO A 55 -15.16 -6.38 -16.44
CA PRO A 55 -14.82 -7.01 -17.72
C PRO A 55 -13.94 -6.14 -18.62
N ILE A 56 -13.23 -5.17 -18.07
CA ILE A 56 -12.35 -4.25 -18.77
C ILE A 56 -10.90 -4.52 -18.41
N PRO A 57 -9.91 -4.21 -19.26
CA PRO A 57 -8.51 -4.30 -18.90
C PRO A 57 -8.16 -3.48 -17.67
N SER A 58 -7.25 -3.98 -16.83
CA SER A 58 -6.74 -3.21 -15.71
C SER A 58 -5.76 -2.14 -16.15
N PRO A 59 -5.78 -0.94 -15.57
CA PRO A 59 -4.79 0.08 -15.89
C PRO A 59 -3.41 -0.32 -15.37
N ASN A 60 -2.44 -0.27 -16.27
CA ASN A 60 -1.03 -0.37 -15.93
C ASN A 60 -0.46 1.05 -15.90
N PHE A 61 -0.48 1.67 -14.73
CA PHE A 61 -0.14 3.08 -14.58
C PHE A 61 1.29 3.37 -15.02
N MET A 62 1.48 4.51 -15.67
CA MET A 62 2.80 5.02 -16.03
C MET A 62 2.94 6.49 -15.60
N PRO A 63 4.09 6.89 -15.02
CA PRO A 63 4.29 8.26 -14.55
C PRO A 63 4.31 9.30 -15.68
N GLY A 64 4.83 8.90 -16.85
CA GLY A 64 4.94 9.71 -18.06
C GLY A 64 4.03 9.22 -19.20
N LEU A 65 4.48 9.42 -20.45
CA LEU A 65 3.82 8.97 -21.66
C LEU A 65 4.52 7.77 -22.32
N ASN A 66 5.57 7.24 -21.70
CA ASN A 66 6.33 6.10 -22.23
C ASN A 66 5.64 4.78 -21.83
N PRO A 67 5.05 4.02 -22.77
CA PRO A 67 4.35 2.76 -22.45
C PRO A 67 5.27 1.68 -21.85
N PHE A 68 6.59 1.74 -22.09
CA PHE A 68 7.55 0.79 -21.54
C PHE A 68 7.78 0.97 -20.03
N GLU A 69 7.38 2.11 -19.47
CA GLU A 69 7.43 2.41 -18.04
C GLU A 69 6.15 2.01 -17.30
N ALA A 70 5.16 1.49 -18.02
CA ALA A 70 3.88 1.10 -17.43
C ALA A 70 4.07 -0.01 -16.39
N GLY A 71 3.60 0.24 -15.17
CA GLY A 71 3.67 -0.71 -14.05
C GLY A 71 5.06 -0.96 -13.47
N ASN A 72 6.07 -0.17 -13.84
CA ASN A 72 7.45 -0.33 -13.38
C ASN A 72 7.74 0.44 -12.08
N PHE A 73 6.74 0.88 -11.35
CA PHE A 73 6.90 1.35 -9.97
C PHE A 73 6.74 0.17 -9.02
N ALA A 74 7.48 0.21 -7.92
CA ALA A 74 7.55 -0.87 -6.97
C ALA A 74 6.89 -0.53 -5.64
N LEU A 75 6.36 -1.54 -4.98
CA LEU A 75 5.77 -1.50 -3.65
C LEU A 75 6.34 -2.67 -2.84
N SER A 76 6.37 -2.53 -1.52
CA SER A 76 6.76 -3.59 -0.59
C SER A 76 5.54 -4.07 0.21
N PRO A 77 4.70 -4.99 -0.34
CA PRO A 77 3.54 -5.49 0.39
C PRO A 77 3.95 -6.13 1.71
N ILE A 78 3.17 -5.89 2.78
CA ILE A 78 3.37 -6.51 4.08
C ILE A 78 2.08 -7.15 4.56
N HIS A 79 2.17 -8.36 5.14
CA HIS A 79 0.99 -9.05 5.65
C HIS A 79 0.45 -8.37 6.90
N ILE A 80 -0.88 -8.23 6.98
CA ILE A 80 -1.53 -7.51 8.10
C ILE A 80 -1.25 -8.15 9.46
N SER A 81 -1.06 -9.49 9.53
CA SER A 81 -0.68 -10.16 10.76
C SER A 81 0.71 -9.75 11.22
N ASN A 82 1.68 -9.61 10.31
CA ASN A 82 3.00 -9.10 10.69
C ASN A 82 2.93 -7.67 11.22
N VAL A 83 2.13 -6.80 10.59
CA VAL A 83 1.91 -5.45 11.12
C VAL A 83 1.34 -5.51 12.54
N ALA A 84 0.33 -6.35 12.80
CA ALA A 84 -0.23 -6.54 14.13
C ALA A 84 0.80 -7.04 15.15
N GLU A 85 1.66 -7.99 14.76
CA GLU A 85 2.74 -8.48 15.61
C GLU A 85 3.74 -7.38 16.00
N PHE A 86 4.12 -6.50 15.05
CA PHE A 86 4.96 -5.35 15.34
C PHE A 86 4.33 -4.45 16.40
N PHE A 87 3.03 -4.18 16.32
CA PHE A 87 2.32 -3.39 17.33
C PHE A 87 2.35 -4.07 18.69
N VAL A 88 2.03 -5.36 18.76
CA VAL A 88 1.98 -6.11 20.04
C VAL A 88 3.37 -6.17 20.67
N LYS A 89 4.38 -6.60 19.93
CA LYS A 89 5.74 -6.74 20.45
C LYS A 89 6.36 -5.41 20.87
N SER A 90 6.03 -4.31 20.19
CA SER A 90 6.53 -2.99 20.56
C SER A 90 6.11 -2.54 21.96
N LEU A 91 4.99 -3.05 22.48
CA LEU A 91 4.51 -2.71 23.83
C LEU A 91 5.43 -3.24 24.95
N GLU A 92 6.18 -4.29 24.66
CA GLU A 92 7.09 -4.95 25.61
C GLU A 92 8.57 -4.59 25.36
N MET A 93 8.86 -3.81 24.32
CA MET A 93 10.22 -3.47 23.90
C MET A 93 10.58 -2.02 24.24
N ASP A 94 11.37 -1.81 25.29
CA ASP A 94 11.90 -0.47 25.61
C ASP A 94 12.72 0.12 24.46
N SER A 95 13.39 -0.74 23.69
CA SER A 95 14.17 -0.34 22.51
C SER A 95 13.32 0.21 21.37
N ALA A 96 12.00 -0.03 21.36
CA ALA A 96 11.08 0.49 20.35
C ALA A 96 10.57 1.90 20.66
N LYS A 97 10.74 2.37 21.88
CA LYS A 97 10.27 3.70 22.32
C LYS A 97 10.98 4.82 21.56
N ASN A 98 10.19 5.83 21.20
CA ASN A 98 10.61 7.04 20.50
C ASN A 98 11.28 6.75 19.13
N LYS A 99 10.80 5.70 18.45
CA LYS A 99 11.29 5.29 17.13
C LYS A 99 10.20 5.23 16.08
N VAL A 100 10.63 5.43 14.84
CA VAL A 100 9.81 5.28 13.65
C VAL A 100 10.29 4.06 12.87
N TYR A 101 9.38 3.16 12.53
CA TYR A 101 9.65 1.95 11.74
C TYR A 101 8.89 2.00 10.43
N HIS A 102 9.60 1.90 9.32
CA HIS A 102 9.01 1.67 8.01
C HIS A 102 8.86 0.16 7.83
N LEU A 103 7.64 -0.29 7.54
CA LEU A 103 7.34 -1.71 7.46
C LEU A 103 6.95 -2.12 6.04
N GLY A 104 7.65 -3.07 5.47
CA GLY A 104 7.39 -3.66 4.17
C GLY A 104 7.95 -5.07 4.07
N GLY A 105 7.46 -5.84 3.13
CA GLY A 105 8.05 -7.11 2.70
C GLY A 105 8.97 -6.91 1.49
N ASP A 106 9.14 -7.96 0.69
CA ASP A 106 9.87 -7.91 -0.57
C ASP A 106 9.26 -6.89 -1.54
N ALA A 107 10.10 -6.28 -2.35
CA ALA A 107 9.66 -5.32 -3.36
C ALA A 107 9.14 -6.02 -4.61
N PHE A 108 7.94 -5.68 -5.05
CA PHE A 108 7.32 -6.17 -6.28
C PHE A 108 6.91 -4.99 -7.17
N TYR A 109 7.03 -5.16 -8.49
CA TYR A 109 6.46 -4.21 -9.41
C TYR A 109 4.92 -4.29 -9.42
N TRP A 110 4.27 -3.16 -9.64
CA TRP A 110 2.81 -3.07 -9.72
C TRP A 110 2.18 -4.12 -10.64
N LYS A 111 2.76 -4.29 -11.83
CA LYS A 111 2.29 -5.29 -12.80
C LYS A 111 2.29 -6.71 -12.24
N ASP A 112 3.32 -7.05 -11.44
CA ASP A 112 3.48 -8.38 -10.87
C ASP A 112 2.50 -8.57 -9.70
N ILE A 113 2.28 -7.53 -8.88
CA ILE A 113 1.27 -7.53 -7.82
C ILE A 113 -0.12 -7.82 -8.38
N VAL A 114 -0.52 -7.11 -9.45
CA VAL A 114 -1.83 -7.33 -10.07
C VAL A 114 -1.95 -8.71 -10.70
N GLN A 115 -0.90 -9.21 -11.33
CA GLN A 115 -0.89 -10.55 -11.94
C GLN A 115 -0.96 -11.65 -10.90
N THR A 116 -0.16 -11.58 -9.83
CA THR A 116 -0.21 -12.54 -8.70
C THR A 116 -1.60 -12.60 -8.11
N MET A 117 -2.22 -11.46 -7.86
CA MET A 117 -3.59 -11.43 -7.38
C MET A 117 -4.59 -12.01 -8.37
N ALA A 118 -4.47 -11.70 -9.66
CA ALA A 118 -5.36 -12.27 -10.66
C ALA A 118 -5.27 -13.80 -10.69
N LEU A 119 -4.05 -14.35 -10.57
CA LEU A 119 -3.81 -15.79 -10.49
C LEU A 119 -4.43 -16.40 -9.22
N ALA A 120 -4.25 -15.79 -8.05
CA ALA A 120 -4.84 -16.24 -6.79
C ALA A 120 -6.38 -16.34 -6.86
N TYR A 121 -7.02 -15.47 -7.65
CA TYR A 121 -8.46 -15.51 -7.90
C TYR A 121 -8.84 -16.32 -9.16
N ASN A 122 -7.91 -17.08 -9.73
CA ASN A 122 -8.09 -17.88 -10.93
C ASN A 122 -8.64 -17.08 -12.12
N LYS A 123 -8.17 -15.84 -12.29
CA LYS A 123 -8.54 -14.91 -13.35
C LYS A 123 -7.36 -14.57 -14.23
N LYS A 124 -7.60 -14.47 -15.53
CA LYS A 124 -6.65 -13.86 -16.47
C LYS A 124 -7.06 -12.40 -16.67
N LYS A 125 -6.15 -11.47 -16.38
CA LYS A 125 -6.43 -10.05 -16.51
C LYS A 125 -5.44 -9.40 -17.47
N TRP A 126 -5.98 -8.77 -18.50
CA TRP A 126 -5.18 -7.95 -19.40
C TRP A 126 -4.91 -6.60 -18.74
N MET A 127 -3.72 -6.09 -18.96
CA MET A 127 -3.31 -4.79 -18.48
C MET A 127 -2.99 -3.88 -19.67
N VAL A 128 -3.43 -2.63 -19.60
CA VAL A 128 -3.17 -1.63 -20.65
C VAL A 128 -2.42 -0.44 -20.05
N PRO A 129 -1.41 0.09 -20.76
CA PRO A 129 -0.72 1.29 -20.33
C PRO A 129 -1.71 2.46 -20.11
N ALA A 130 -1.66 3.08 -18.95
CA ALA A 130 -2.53 4.18 -18.57
C ALA A 130 -1.68 5.35 -18.03
N PRO A 131 -1.57 6.46 -18.80
CA PRO A 131 -0.87 7.65 -18.34
C PRO A 131 -1.48 8.19 -17.04
N ALA A 132 -0.67 8.31 -16.00
CA ALA A 132 -1.13 8.76 -14.68
C ALA A 132 -1.78 10.14 -14.74
N ILE A 133 -1.30 11.03 -15.59
CA ILE A 133 -1.88 12.36 -15.78
C ILE A 133 -3.34 12.29 -16.27
N GLY A 134 -3.63 11.43 -17.24
CA GLY A 134 -4.99 11.22 -17.75
C GLY A 134 -5.91 10.62 -16.68
N VAL A 135 -5.42 9.62 -15.94
CA VAL A 135 -6.18 9.00 -14.84
C VAL A 135 -6.43 9.99 -13.71
N LYS A 136 -5.44 10.81 -13.34
CA LYS A 136 -5.61 11.87 -12.31
C LYS A 136 -6.61 12.94 -12.76
N MET A 137 -6.62 13.31 -14.03
CA MET A 137 -7.62 14.24 -14.58
C MET A 137 -9.04 13.65 -14.53
N MET A 138 -9.21 12.40 -14.93
CA MET A 138 -10.49 11.71 -14.80
C MET A 138 -10.91 11.59 -13.34
N ALA A 139 -10.01 11.17 -12.45
CA ALA A 139 -10.29 11.07 -11.03
C ALA A 139 -10.74 12.41 -10.44
N SER A 140 -10.08 13.53 -10.76
CA SER A 140 -10.46 14.85 -10.24
C SER A 140 -11.88 15.29 -10.60
N ILE A 141 -12.45 14.72 -11.68
CA ILE A 141 -13.83 15.00 -12.13
C ILE A 141 -14.80 13.99 -11.54
N PHE A 142 -14.43 12.71 -11.51
CA PHE A 142 -15.34 11.59 -11.26
C PHE A 142 -15.22 10.99 -9.84
N GLU A 143 -14.18 11.30 -9.05
CA GLU A 143 -13.98 10.74 -7.69
C GLU A 143 -15.15 11.06 -6.72
N ARG A 144 -15.96 12.07 -7.02
CA ARG A 144 -17.18 12.40 -6.26
C ARG A 144 -18.29 11.37 -6.42
N PHE A 145 -18.22 10.51 -7.46
CA PHE A 145 -19.20 9.49 -7.73
C PHE A 145 -18.73 8.14 -7.18
N SER A 146 -19.57 7.45 -6.42
CA SER A 146 -19.26 6.19 -5.75
C SER A 146 -18.93 5.02 -6.69
N TRP A 147 -19.25 5.12 -7.98
CA TRP A 147 -18.92 4.11 -8.98
C TRP A 147 -17.49 4.25 -9.54
N PHE A 148 -16.84 5.41 -9.33
CA PHE A 148 -15.48 5.62 -9.82
C PHE A 148 -14.46 5.01 -8.84
N PRO A 149 -13.59 4.09 -9.28
CA PRO A 149 -12.89 3.17 -8.37
C PRO A 149 -11.63 3.75 -7.72
N ILE A 150 -11.13 4.89 -8.18
CA ILE A 150 -9.85 5.43 -7.71
C ILE A 150 -9.87 6.96 -7.59
N THR A 151 -9.24 7.48 -6.54
CA THR A 151 -9.08 8.91 -6.34
C THR A 151 -7.77 9.44 -6.92
N LYS A 152 -7.70 10.75 -7.18
CA LYS A 152 -6.48 11.42 -7.60
C LYS A 152 -5.32 11.20 -6.60
N ASP A 153 -5.62 11.26 -5.31
CA ASP A 153 -4.63 11.07 -4.25
C ASP A 153 -4.11 9.64 -4.20
N GLN A 154 -4.99 8.64 -4.40
CA GLN A 154 -4.58 7.24 -4.50
C GLN A 154 -3.63 6.99 -5.67
N VAL A 155 -3.91 7.55 -6.86
CA VAL A 155 -2.99 7.44 -8.01
C VAL A 155 -1.64 8.10 -7.70
N THR A 156 -1.65 9.23 -7.01
CA THR A 156 -0.43 9.95 -6.63
C THR A 156 0.42 9.11 -5.70
N MET A 157 -0.17 8.60 -4.60
CA MET A 157 0.54 7.77 -3.61
C MET A 157 1.04 6.45 -4.20
N LEU A 158 0.26 5.84 -5.10
CA LEU A 158 0.62 4.59 -5.74
C LEU A 158 1.92 4.72 -6.57
N LEU A 159 2.14 5.86 -7.21
CA LEU A 159 3.29 6.10 -8.09
C LEU A 159 4.55 6.57 -7.35
N GLU A 160 4.49 6.79 -6.03
CA GLU A 160 5.63 7.29 -5.23
C GLU A 160 6.68 6.21 -4.91
N ASN A 161 6.57 5.00 -5.47
CA ASN A 161 7.50 3.89 -5.17
C ASN A 161 7.60 3.64 -3.65
N ASN A 162 6.56 3.10 -3.05
CA ASN A 162 6.53 2.81 -1.62
C ASN A 162 7.29 1.51 -1.30
N VAL A 163 8.61 1.58 -1.40
CA VAL A 163 9.53 0.47 -1.12
C VAL A 163 10.28 0.77 0.17
N CYS A 164 10.34 -0.21 1.06
CA CYS A 164 11.17 -0.17 2.27
C CYS A 164 11.74 -1.55 2.57
N ASP A 165 12.98 -1.58 3.00
CA ASP A 165 13.62 -2.78 3.52
C ASP A 165 13.38 -2.86 5.04
N SER A 166 12.67 -3.89 5.47
CA SER A 166 12.35 -4.15 6.88
C SER A 166 13.03 -5.38 7.44
N THR A 167 14.01 -5.94 6.72
CA THR A 167 14.68 -7.18 7.10
C THR A 167 15.27 -7.12 8.52
N GLU A 168 15.90 -6.01 8.88
CA GLU A 168 16.43 -5.82 10.23
C GLU A 168 15.31 -5.69 11.27
N HIS A 169 14.22 -5.01 10.93
CA HIS A 169 13.08 -4.86 11.84
C HIS A 169 12.43 -6.21 12.15
N PHE A 170 12.27 -7.07 11.15
CA PHE A 170 11.76 -8.43 11.34
C PHE A 170 12.65 -9.23 12.32
N LYS A 171 13.97 -9.11 12.19
CA LYS A 171 14.93 -9.76 13.11
C LYS A 171 14.88 -9.18 14.51
N ASP A 172 14.92 -7.85 14.65
CA ASP A 172 14.91 -7.16 15.93
C ASP A 172 13.67 -7.45 16.76
N PHE A 173 12.53 -7.60 16.07
CA PHE A 173 11.25 -7.93 16.68
C PHE A 173 10.99 -9.44 16.75
N GLU A 174 11.89 -10.28 16.24
CA GLU A 174 11.74 -11.74 16.18
C GLU A 174 10.41 -12.15 15.51
N ILE A 175 10.08 -11.51 14.37
CA ILE A 175 8.87 -11.75 13.59
C ILE A 175 9.27 -12.49 12.32
N GLU A 176 8.55 -13.58 12.01
CA GLU A 176 8.70 -14.30 10.75
C GLU A 176 7.90 -13.58 9.66
N PRO A 177 8.53 -13.14 8.57
CA PRO A 177 7.82 -12.46 7.48
C PRO A 177 6.91 -13.44 6.72
N ILE A 178 5.66 -13.03 6.49
CA ILE A 178 4.71 -13.76 5.63
C ILE A 178 4.85 -13.19 4.22
N PRO A 179 5.33 -14.00 3.23
CA PRO A 179 5.57 -13.52 1.89
C PRO A 179 4.27 -13.23 1.11
N TYR A 180 4.35 -12.32 0.14
CA TYR A 180 3.18 -11.88 -0.65
C TYR A 180 2.64 -12.95 -1.62
N ASN A 181 3.46 -13.89 -2.01
CA ASN A 181 3.17 -14.90 -3.04
C ASN A 181 2.77 -16.28 -2.46
N GLU A 182 2.51 -16.37 -1.19
CA GLU A 182 1.88 -17.50 -0.50
C GLU A 182 0.42 -17.14 -0.15
#